data_fbc75c39efd2b7e82cc9335377afaae0
#
_entry.id   fbc75c39efd2b7e82cc9335377afaae0
#
_cell.length_a   1.000
_cell.length_b   1.000
_cell.length_c   1.000
_cell.angle_alpha   90.00
_cell.angle_beta   90.00
_cell.angle_gamma   90.00
#
_symmetry.space_group_name_H-M   'P 1'
#
loop_
_entity.id
_entity.type
_entity.pdbx_description
1 polymer ?
#
loop_
_entity_poly.entity_id
_entity_poly.type
_entity_poly.pdbx_seq_one_letter_code
_entity_poly.pdbx_strand_id
1 'polypeptide(L)'
;MKRTAYLPFVLAAVMTVVTAAAQPADSLRREALAQARYLKSIFKTDAAIERISAFVTPGTMDEEVLAELADCHFINGDYEAAAGTYQLLSLKAPDNLLYQVKQMQIAFRMKDYRATAAFGQQILAQDSIPAVVALTGDAFNLAGQSDSALVYYQHALALKPLNETVVSKAANILLADKDYDSVIALTDDYLAYDPENFTVLPIRGLAYYLKSEYDSSYVIFQHLEDLGVDNYPLHYYLGQSLWHTNVTYAAERELQRAWAIDSSDANLAWAIGAVKSEMYRPFEKQVKPWLDKASDMIRPDSAFVSRIHQQYGTGYYGMERFDEAIAHYQEAYRYNPSFIQALSTIAYCYERQKKYRQALEYYEKYLKLARPGSRGYEFAQKSIEYIKGELFMEE
;
A
#
# COMPACT_ATOMS: atom_id res chain seq x y z
N MET A 1 -51.98 -4.88 92.77
CA MET A 1 -53.19 -5.53 92.15
C MET A 1 -53.71 -4.62 91.03
N LYS A 2 -53.48 -5.00 89.78
CA LYS A 2 -54.33 -4.66 88.62
C LYS A 2 -53.81 -5.46 87.45
N ARG A 3 -54.57 -6.42 86.97
CA ARG A 3 -54.36 -7.20 85.81
C ARG A 3 -54.79 -6.35 84.61
N THR A 4 -53.83 -6.10 83.66
CA THR A 4 -54.14 -5.53 82.35
C THR A 4 -54.19 -6.65 81.34
N ALA A 5 -55.36 -6.80 80.72
CA ALA A 5 -55.64 -7.74 79.64
C ALA A 5 -55.00 -7.27 78.35
N TYR A 6 -54.23 -8.16 77.69
CA TYR A 6 -53.75 -7.96 76.32
C TYR A 6 -54.78 -8.46 75.31
N LEU A 7 -55.25 -7.57 74.48
CA LEU A 7 -56.02 -7.90 73.28
C LEU A 7 -55.04 -8.27 72.15
N PRO A 8 -55.21 -9.41 71.46
CA PRO A 8 -54.41 -9.71 70.26
C PRO A 8 -55.05 -8.98 69.06
N PHE A 9 -54.26 -8.09 68.42
CA PHE A 9 -54.58 -7.57 67.10
C PHE A 9 -54.32 -8.65 66.07
N VAL A 10 -55.33 -9.23 65.47
CA VAL A 10 -55.30 -10.07 64.32
C VAL A 10 -55.14 -9.13 63.08
N LEU A 11 -53.92 -8.99 62.55
CA LEU A 11 -53.67 -8.34 61.30
C LEU A 11 -54.06 -9.30 60.19
N ALA A 12 -55.18 -9.13 59.56
CA ALA A 12 -55.60 -9.78 58.36
C ALA A 12 -54.74 -9.24 57.20
N ALA A 13 -53.67 -9.93 56.84
CA ALA A 13 -52.92 -9.70 55.61
C ALA A 13 -53.83 -10.07 54.44
N VAL A 14 -54.41 -9.11 53.78
CA VAL A 14 -55.03 -9.27 52.46
C VAL A 14 -53.93 -9.45 51.49
N MET A 15 -53.58 -10.66 51.11
CA MET A 15 -52.77 -10.97 49.92
C MET A 15 -53.59 -10.59 48.68
N THR A 16 -53.39 -9.42 48.18
CA THR A 16 -53.75 -9.07 46.79
C THR A 16 -52.85 -9.87 45.88
N VAL A 17 -53.33 -11.03 45.43
CA VAL A 17 -52.75 -11.71 44.27
C VAL A 17 -52.95 -10.79 43.08
N VAL A 18 -51.95 -10.01 42.77
CA VAL A 18 -51.87 -9.31 41.45
C VAL A 18 -51.70 -10.41 40.42
N THR A 19 -52.80 -10.87 39.85
CA THR A 19 -52.76 -11.64 38.62
C THR A 19 -52.11 -10.73 37.58
N ALA A 20 -50.81 -10.97 37.36
CA ALA A 20 -50.12 -10.39 36.19
C ALA A 20 -50.92 -10.86 34.97
N ALA A 21 -51.73 -9.97 34.42
CA ALA A 21 -52.34 -10.25 33.12
C ALA A 21 -51.22 -10.60 32.16
N ALA A 22 -51.25 -11.80 31.58
CA ALA A 22 -50.27 -12.22 30.60
C ALA A 22 -50.24 -11.16 29.51
N GLN A 23 -49.12 -10.47 29.38
CA GLN A 23 -48.96 -9.50 28.31
C GLN A 23 -49.18 -10.23 26.97
N PRO A 24 -49.91 -9.62 26.01
CA PRO A 24 -50.06 -10.25 24.69
C PRO A 24 -48.69 -10.60 24.15
N ALA A 25 -48.53 -11.77 23.58
CA ALA A 25 -47.25 -12.25 23.05
C ALA A 25 -46.55 -11.21 22.13
N ASP A 26 -47.34 -10.41 21.41
CA ASP A 26 -46.90 -9.30 20.60
C ASP A 26 -46.27 -8.13 21.39
N SER A 27 -46.74 -7.82 22.60
CA SER A 27 -46.12 -6.76 23.39
C SER A 27 -44.80 -7.19 24.00
N LEU A 28 -44.68 -8.44 24.43
CA LEU A 28 -43.43 -9.03 24.92
C LEU A 28 -42.36 -9.10 23.79
N ARG A 29 -42.78 -9.47 22.59
CA ARG A 29 -41.89 -9.47 21.40
C ARG A 29 -41.36 -8.07 21.08
N ARG A 30 -42.24 -7.06 21.03
CA ARG A 30 -41.82 -5.65 20.75
C ARG A 30 -40.88 -5.12 21.84
N GLU A 31 -41.14 -5.44 23.08
CA GLU A 31 -40.25 -5.06 24.19
C GLU A 31 -38.88 -5.76 24.06
N ALA A 32 -38.84 -7.06 23.74
CA ALA A 32 -37.60 -7.80 23.52
C ALA A 32 -36.78 -7.24 22.35
N LEU A 33 -37.42 -6.90 21.22
CA LEU A 33 -36.79 -6.23 20.09
C LEU A 33 -36.22 -4.86 20.47
N ALA A 34 -36.97 -4.03 21.20
CA ALA A 34 -36.51 -2.72 21.64
C ALA A 34 -35.28 -2.86 22.57
N GLN A 35 -35.30 -3.82 23.48
CA GLN A 35 -34.20 -4.12 24.38
C GLN A 35 -32.97 -4.65 23.63
N ALA A 36 -33.17 -5.55 22.65
CA ALA A 36 -32.09 -6.07 21.85
C ALA A 36 -31.41 -4.99 20.99
N ARG A 37 -32.20 -4.09 20.38
CA ARG A 37 -31.64 -2.93 19.64
C ARG A 37 -30.87 -2.00 20.56
N TYR A 38 -31.36 -1.75 21.77
CA TYR A 38 -30.60 -0.99 22.75
C TYR A 38 -29.30 -1.68 23.14
N LEU A 39 -29.33 -2.98 23.47
CA LEU A 39 -28.16 -3.76 23.84
C LEU A 39 -27.12 -3.82 22.66
N LYS A 40 -27.63 -3.99 21.44
CA LYS A 40 -26.79 -3.92 20.23
C LYS A 40 -26.10 -2.54 20.09
N SER A 41 -26.80 -1.44 20.33
CA SER A 41 -26.29 -0.07 20.24
C SER A 41 -25.16 0.21 21.24
N ILE A 42 -25.07 -0.52 22.34
CA ILE A 42 -24.04 -0.43 23.36
C ILE A 42 -23.05 -1.62 23.30
N PHE A 43 -23.00 -2.32 22.18
CA PHE A 43 -22.12 -3.47 21.90
C PHE A 43 -22.26 -4.67 22.87
N LYS A 44 -23.40 -4.83 23.51
CA LYS A 44 -23.74 -6.02 24.31
C LYS A 44 -24.52 -7.03 23.46
N THR A 45 -23.89 -7.50 22.40
CA THR A 45 -24.52 -8.33 21.37
C THR A 45 -24.95 -9.71 21.88
N ASP A 46 -24.17 -10.33 22.76
CA ASP A 46 -24.54 -11.62 23.37
C ASP A 46 -25.85 -11.52 24.17
N ALA A 47 -25.96 -10.47 24.97
CA ALA A 47 -27.20 -10.22 25.74
C ALA A 47 -28.39 -9.89 24.82
N ALA A 48 -28.15 -9.22 23.69
CA ALA A 48 -29.16 -8.98 22.68
C ALA A 48 -29.64 -10.28 22.04
N ILE A 49 -28.70 -11.16 21.64
CA ILE A 49 -28.97 -12.50 21.06
C ILE A 49 -29.81 -13.34 22.04
N GLU A 50 -29.37 -13.43 23.29
CA GLU A 50 -30.09 -14.17 24.33
C GLU A 50 -31.55 -13.64 24.49
N ARG A 51 -31.74 -12.31 24.47
CA ARG A 51 -33.05 -11.67 24.65
C ARG A 51 -34.03 -11.99 23.54
N ILE A 52 -33.59 -12.06 22.29
CA ILE A 52 -34.49 -12.28 21.13
C ILE A 52 -34.57 -13.73 20.69
N SER A 53 -33.58 -14.58 21.01
CA SER A 53 -33.56 -16.01 20.62
C SER A 53 -34.77 -16.76 21.14
N ALA A 54 -35.32 -16.36 22.29
CA ALA A 54 -36.53 -16.95 22.86
C ALA A 54 -37.77 -16.79 21.96
N PHE A 55 -37.78 -15.85 21.02
CA PHE A 55 -38.86 -15.61 20.08
C PHE A 55 -38.66 -16.30 18.73
N VAL A 56 -37.51 -17.00 18.54
CA VAL A 56 -37.22 -17.79 17.36
C VAL A 56 -37.61 -19.24 17.61
N THR A 57 -38.75 -19.67 17.08
CA THR A 57 -39.20 -21.05 17.19
C THR A 57 -39.40 -21.69 15.83
N PRO A 58 -39.33 -23.05 15.70
CA PRO A 58 -39.47 -23.77 14.42
C PRO A 58 -40.82 -23.58 13.74
N GLY A 59 -41.45 -22.53 13.73
CA GLY A 59 -42.73 -22.20 13.09
C GLY A 59 -43.02 -20.73 13.06
N THR A 60 -42.24 -19.93 13.78
CA THR A 60 -42.35 -18.46 13.79
C THR A 60 -41.17 -17.88 13.01
N MET A 61 -41.37 -17.66 11.71
CA MET A 61 -40.45 -16.92 10.87
C MET A 61 -40.80 -15.42 10.93
N ASP A 62 -40.65 -14.83 12.13
CA ASP A 62 -40.78 -13.39 12.28
C ASP A 62 -39.60 -12.69 11.66
N GLU A 63 -39.84 -11.96 10.57
CA GLU A 63 -38.82 -11.32 9.76
C GLU A 63 -37.99 -10.29 10.53
N GLU A 64 -38.66 -9.51 11.39
CA GLU A 64 -38.04 -8.46 12.21
C GLU A 64 -37.13 -9.05 13.29
N VAL A 65 -37.55 -10.12 13.94
CA VAL A 65 -36.76 -10.84 14.94
C VAL A 65 -35.55 -11.51 14.30
N LEU A 66 -35.75 -12.19 13.18
CA LEU A 66 -34.65 -12.85 12.47
C LEU A 66 -33.63 -11.85 11.92
N ALA A 67 -34.08 -10.70 11.40
CA ALA A 67 -33.17 -9.66 10.90
C ALA A 67 -32.32 -9.06 12.04
N GLU A 68 -32.94 -8.79 13.20
CA GLU A 68 -32.24 -8.27 14.37
C GLU A 68 -31.25 -9.30 14.94
N LEU A 69 -31.65 -10.58 14.97
CA LEU A 69 -30.76 -11.68 15.39
C LEU A 69 -29.56 -11.84 14.47
N ALA A 70 -29.79 -11.81 13.16
CA ALA A 70 -28.72 -11.91 12.15
C ALA A 70 -27.76 -10.70 12.25
N ASP A 71 -28.27 -9.50 12.47
CA ASP A 71 -27.45 -8.31 12.70
C ASP A 71 -26.59 -8.44 13.96
N CYS A 72 -27.14 -8.97 15.06
CA CYS A 72 -26.39 -9.20 16.28
C CYS A 72 -25.28 -10.25 16.06
N HIS A 73 -25.56 -11.35 15.40
CA HIS A 73 -24.53 -12.35 15.02
C HIS A 73 -23.45 -11.74 14.14
N PHE A 74 -23.83 -10.92 13.14
CA PHE A 74 -22.86 -10.24 12.26
C PHE A 74 -21.90 -9.33 13.05
N ILE A 75 -22.44 -8.53 13.98
CA ILE A 75 -21.63 -7.62 14.82
C ILE A 75 -20.74 -8.42 15.78
N ASN A 76 -21.22 -9.56 16.27
CA ASN A 76 -20.48 -10.44 17.16
C ASN A 76 -19.35 -11.23 16.45
N GLY A 77 -19.36 -11.23 15.12
CA GLY A 77 -18.41 -11.99 14.31
C GLY A 77 -18.84 -13.43 14.02
N ASP A 78 -20.05 -13.81 14.42
CA ASP A 78 -20.65 -15.14 14.16
C ASP A 78 -21.22 -15.16 12.73
N TYR A 79 -20.31 -15.05 11.75
CA TYR A 79 -20.69 -14.87 10.34
C TYR A 79 -21.49 -16.04 9.76
N GLU A 80 -21.23 -17.27 10.21
CA GLU A 80 -21.95 -18.46 9.77
C GLU A 80 -23.41 -18.43 10.23
N ALA A 81 -23.67 -18.09 11.50
CA ALA A 81 -25.01 -17.92 12.03
C ALA A 81 -25.77 -16.76 11.36
N ALA A 82 -25.07 -15.64 11.13
CA ALA A 82 -25.62 -14.49 10.41
C ALA A 82 -25.99 -14.88 8.96
N ALA A 83 -25.10 -15.57 8.25
CA ALA A 83 -25.32 -16.01 6.86
C ALA A 83 -26.55 -16.92 6.76
N GLY A 84 -26.64 -17.96 7.62
CA GLY A 84 -27.79 -18.88 7.65
C GLY A 84 -29.10 -18.14 7.89
N THR A 85 -29.12 -17.19 8.82
CA THR A 85 -30.32 -16.40 9.14
C THR A 85 -30.73 -15.48 7.99
N TYR A 86 -29.78 -14.77 7.35
CA TYR A 86 -30.08 -13.92 6.19
C TYR A 86 -30.47 -14.76 4.95
N GLN A 87 -29.96 -15.97 4.82
CA GLN A 87 -30.40 -16.89 3.76
C GLN A 87 -31.88 -17.25 3.91
N LEU A 88 -32.34 -17.55 5.15
CA LEU A 88 -33.77 -17.80 5.43
C LEU A 88 -34.62 -16.55 5.12
N LEU A 89 -34.14 -15.37 5.49
CA LEU A 89 -34.82 -14.11 5.20
C LEU A 89 -34.94 -13.85 3.68
N SER A 90 -33.87 -14.08 2.93
CA SER A 90 -33.89 -13.93 1.47
C SER A 90 -34.81 -14.95 0.76
N LEU A 91 -34.94 -16.16 1.28
CA LEU A 91 -35.91 -17.14 0.76
C LEU A 91 -37.35 -16.67 1.01
N LYS A 92 -37.62 -15.97 2.13
CA LYS A 92 -38.95 -15.45 2.47
C LYS A 92 -39.30 -14.19 1.70
N ALA A 93 -38.32 -13.30 1.50
CA ALA A 93 -38.45 -12.03 0.81
C ALA A 93 -37.37 -11.86 -0.26
N PRO A 94 -37.45 -12.57 -1.40
CA PRO A 94 -36.40 -12.60 -2.43
C PRO A 94 -36.14 -11.26 -3.09
N ASP A 95 -37.12 -10.38 -3.11
CA ASP A 95 -37.03 -9.01 -3.68
C ASP A 95 -36.44 -7.99 -2.70
N ASN A 96 -36.17 -8.40 -1.45
CA ASN A 96 -35.56 -7.51 -0.47
C ASN A 96 -34.04 -7.43 -0.67
N LEU A 97 -33.60 -6.43 -1.41
CA LEU A 97 -32.18 -6.18 -1.69
C LEU A 97 -31.33 -6.01 -0.42
N LEU A 98 -31.91 -5.51 0.69
CA LEU A 98 -31.19 -5.36 1.94
C LEU A 98 -30.59 -6.69 2.43
N TYR A 99 -31.36 -7.79 2.35
CA TYR A 99 -30.90 -9.09 2.79
C TYR A 99 -29.79 -9.65 1.89
N GLN A 100 -29.88 -9.41 0.58
CA GLN A 100 -28.83 -9.76 -0.38
C GLN A 100 -27.55 -8.94 -0.11
N VAL A 101 -27.68 -7.64 0.17
CA VAL A 101 -26.53 -6.79 0.56
C VAL A 101 -25.88 -7.29 1.86
N LYS A 102 -26.68 -7.71 2.85
CA LYS A 102 -26.15 -8.30 4.08
C LYS A 102 -25.39 -9.60 3.82
N GLN A 103 -25.93 -10.50 3.00
CA GLN A 103 -25.24 -11.72 2.60
C GLN A 103 -23.91 -11.42 1.89
N MET A 104 -23.91 -10.44 1.00
CA MET A 104 -22.69 -9.96 0.34
C MET A 104 -21.66 -9.47 1.35
N GLN A 105 -22.06 -8.63 2.32
CA GLN A 105 -21.17 -8.13 3.38
C GLN A 105 -20.62 -9.26 4.26
N ILE A 106 -21.43 -10.25 4.59
CA ILE A 106 -21.02 -11.42 5.35
C ILE A 106 -20.00 -12.25 4.58
N ALA A 107 -20.26 -12.55 3.30
CA ALA A 107 -19.34 -13.26 2.43
C ALA A 107 -17.98 -12.54 2.35
N PHE A 108 -17.99 -11.20 2.25
CA PHE A 108 -16.78 -10.39 2.27
C PHE A 108 -16.00 -10.53 3.60
N ARG A 109 -16.70 -10.50 4.74
CA ARG A 109 -16.08 -10.70 6.06
C ARG A 109 -15.50 -12.08 6.24
N MET A 110 -16.13 -13.08 5.66
CA MET A 110 -15.64 -14.48 5.62
C MET A 110 -14.50 -14.67 4.60
N LYS A 111 -14.11 -13.61 3.87
CA LYS A 111 -13.12 -13.62 2.79
C LYS A 111 -13.49 -14.52 1.61
N ASP A 112 -14.78 -14.85 1.47
CA ASP A 112 -15.30 -15.49 0.26
C ASP A 112 -15.57 -14.44 -0.80
N TYR A 113 -14.49 -14.02 -1.45
CA TYR A 113 -14.55 -12.95 -2.46
C TYR A 113 -15.32 -13.38 -3.70
N ARG A 114 -15.35 -14.69 -4.01
CA ARG A 114 -16.12 -15.22 -5.13
C ARG A 114 -17.62 -15.10 -4.88
N ALA A 115 -18.08 -15.52 -3.71
CA ALA A 115 -19.48 -15.35 -3.31
C ALA A 115 -19.84 -13.87 -3.21
N THR A 116 -18.96 -13.03 -2.66
CA THR A 116 -19.16 -11.58 -2.59
C THR A 116 -19.40 -10.98 -3.96
N ALA A 117 -18.54 -11.30 -4.95
CA ALA A 117 -18.69 -10.82 -6.32
C ALA A 117 -20.00 -11.31 -6.96
N ALA A 118 -20.37 -12.57 -6.75
CA ALA A 118 -21.62 -13.14 -7.26
C ALA A 118 -22.86 -12.43 -6.69
N PHE A 119 -22.91 -12.21 -5.38
CA PHE A 119 -23.99 -11.41 -4.76
C PHE A 119 -24.01 -9.98 -5.29
N GLY A 120 -22.84 -9.35 -5.41
CA GLY A 120 -22.74 -8.01 -5.97
C GLY A 120 -23.32 -7.93 -7.39
N GLN A 121 -22.94 -8.83 -8.27
CA GLN A 121 -23.47 -8.90 -9.66
C GLN A 121 -24.98 -9.13 -9.68
N GLN A 122 -25.50 -9.99 -8.80
CA GLN A 122 -26.93 -10.26 -8.69
C GLN A 122 -27.72 -9.02 -8.24
N ILE A 123 -27.21 -8.27 -7.26
CA ILE A 123 -27.83 -7.03 -6.77
C ILE A 123 -27.79 -5.96 -7.86
N LEU A 124 -26.65 -5.80 -8.52
CA LEU A 124 -26.44 -4.77 -9.56
C LEU A 124 -27.27 -5.04 -10.84
N ALA A 125 -27.74 -6.25 -11.05
CA ALA A 125 -28.70 -6.54 -12.10
C ALA A 125 -30.11 -5.95 -11.81
N GLN A 126 -30.38 -5.57 -10.55
CA GLN A 126 -31.65 -5.03 -10.10
C GLN A 126 -31.57 -3.52 -9.78
N ASP A 127 -30.49 -3.08 -9.14
CA ASP A 127 -30.27 -1.68 -8.75
C ASP A 127 -28.78 -1.34 -8.67
N SER A 128 -28.42 -0.14 -9.14
CA SER A 128 -27.04 0.37 -9.14
C SER A 128 -26.71 1.10 -7.84
N ILE A 129 -26.44 0.34 -6.79
CA ILE A 129 -26.07 0.87 -5.45
C ILE A 129 -24.56 1.15 -5.41
N PRO A 130 -24.08 2.40 -5.24
CA PRO A 130 -22.64 2.73 -5.30
C PRO A 130 -21.77 1.92 -4.33
N ALA A 131 -22.26 1.65 -3.11
CA ALA A 131 -21.54 0.86 -2.11
C ALA A 131 -21.40 -0.61 -2.53
N VAL A 132 -22.41 -1.17 -3.22
CA VAL A 132 -22.37 -2.54 -3.75
C VAL A 132 -21.40 -2.62 -4.92
N VAL A 133 -21.41 -1.63 -5.82
CA VAL A 133 -20.45 -1.54 -6.95
C VAL A 133 -19.02 -1.53 -6.40
N ALA A 134 -18.74 -0.65 -5.43
CA ALA A 134 -17.41 -0.55 -4.84
C ALA A 134 -16.97 -1.85 -4.14
N LEU A 135 -17.86 -2.47 -3.35
CA LEU A 135 -17.58 -3.72 -2.65
C LEU A 135 -17.40 -4.91 -3.63
N THR A 136 -18.10 -4.88 -4.78
CA THR A 136 -17.89 -5.87 -5.86
C THR A 136 -16.48 -5.69 -6.45
N GLY A 137 -16.06 -4.46 -6.69
CA GLY A 137 -14.68 -4.15 -7.09
C GLY A 137 -13.66 -4.64 -6.07
N ASP A 138 -13.89 -4.41 -4.78
CA ASP A 138 -13.03 -4.91 -3.70
C ASP A 138 -12.89 -6.44 -3.73
N ALA A 139 -14.01 -7.14 -3.96
CA ALA A 139 -14.00 -8.59 -4.05
C ALA A 139 -13.16 -9.09 -5.22
N PHE A 140 -13.30 -8.49 -6.41
CA PHE A 140 -12.47 -8.83 -7.56
C PHE A 140 -10.99 -8.53 -7.32
N ASN A 141 -10.67 -7.37 -6.73
CA ASN A 141 -9.29 -7.00 -6.43
C ASN A 141 -8.63 -7.98 -5.45
N LEU A 142 -9.32 -8.33 -4.37
CA LEU A 142 -8.83 -9.28 -3.38
C LEU A 142 -8.77 -10.73 -3.89
N ALA A 143 -9.53 -11.04 -4.94
CA ALA A 143 -9.43 -12.29 -5.69
C ALA A 143 -8.31 -12.29 -6.74
N GLY A 144 -7.53 -11.22 -6.86
CA GLY A 144 -6.44 -11.07 -7.84
C GLY A 144 -6.91 -10.79 -9.28
N GLN A 145 -8.13 -10.29 -9.45
CA GLN A 145 -8.73 -9.96 -10.75
C GLN A 145 -8.79 -8.43 -10.93
N SER A 146 -7.63 -7.81 -11.03
CA SER A 146 -7.46 -6.35 -11.03
C SER A 146 -8.21 -5.65 -12.17
N ASP A 147 -8.21 -6.21 -13.36
CA ASP A 147 -8.94 -5.64 -14.52
C ASP A 147 -10.45 -5.54 -14.24
N SER A 148 -11.03 -6.63 -13.68
CA SER A 148 -12.44 -6.63 -13.30
C SER A 148 -12.72 -5.63 -12.18
N ALA A 149 -11.83 -5.55 -11.18
CA ALA A 149 -11.96 -4.60 -10.09
C ALA A 149 -11.97 -3.14 -10.60
N LEU A 150 -11.07 -2.82 -11.55
CA LEU A 150 -10.98 -1.48 -12.14
C LEU A 150 -12.28 -1.07 -12.83
N VAL A 151 -12.92 -1.98 -13.60
CA VAL A 151 -14.22 -1.73 -14.22
C VAL A 151 -15.28 -1.36 -13.18
N TYR A 152 -15.35 -2.10 -12.06
CA TYR A 152 -16.28 -1.79 -10.98
C TYR A 152 -15.94 -0.48 -10.25
N TYR A 153 -14.68 -0.17 -10.03
CA TYR A 153 -14.30 1.10 -9.43
C TYR A 153 -14.63 2.29 -10.34
N GLN A 154 -14.40 2.18 -11.64
CA GLN A 154 -14.82 3.20 -12.62
C GLN A 154 -16.34 3.40 -12.60
N HIS A 155 -17.13 2.30 -12.55
CA HIS A 155 -18.58 2.39 -12.41
C HIS A 155 -18.97 3.04 -11.07
N ALA A 156 -18.34 2.70 -9.96
CA ALA A 156 -18.61 3.31 -8.66
C ALA A 156 -18.31 4.83 -8.67
N LEU A 157 -17.24 5.25 -9.33
CA LEU A 157 -16.89 6.66 -9.53
C LEU A 157 -17.84 7.39 -10.47
N ALA A 158 -18.35 6.73 -11.50
CA ALA A 158 -19.41 7.31 -12.35
C ALA A 158 -20.69 7.62 -11.56
N LEU A 159 -21.01 6.80 -10.55
CA LEU A 159 -22.17 7.02 -9.66
C LEU A 159 -21.86 8.02 -8.52
N LYS A 160 -20.63 8.00 -8.01
CA LYS A 160 -20.17 8.87 -6.92
C LYS A 160 -18.73 9.32 -7.16
N PRO A 161 -18.51 10.40 -7.91
CA PRO A 161 -17.16 10.85 -8.33
C PRO A 161 -16.24 11.20 -7.16
N LEU A 162 -16.76 11.73 -6.06
CA LEU A 162 -15.99 12.18 -4.90
C LEU A 162 -15.83 11.07 -3.84
N ASN A 163 -15.49 9.86 -4.27
CA ASN A 163 -15.19 8.76 -3.36
C ASN A 163 -13.68 8.52 -3.30
N GLU A 164 -13.01 9.21 -2.38
CA GLU A 164 -11.58 9.13 -2.14
C GLU A 164 -11.05 7.69 -2.06
N THR A 165 -11.76 6.84 -1.30
CA THR A 165 -11.36 5.44 -1.13
C THR A 165 -11.34 4.67 -2.45
N VAL A 166 -12.34 4.89 -3.31
CA VAL A 166 -12.42 4.23 -4.61
C VAL A 166 -11.39 4.79 -5.57
N VAL A 167 -11.18 6.12 -5.57
CA VAL A 167 -10.11 6.78 -6.35
C VAL A 167 -8.75 6.15 -5.99
N SER A 168 -8.43 6.06 -4.69
CA SER A 168 -7.16 5.51 -4.23
C SER A 168 -6.98 4.03 -4.63
N LYS A 169 -8.04 3.22 -4.55
CA LYS A 169 -8.00 1.81 -4.95
C LYS A 169 -7.80 1.63 -6.46
N ALA A 170 -8.53 2.39 -7.27
CA ALA A 170 -8.38 2.38 -8.73
C ALA A 170 -6.98 2.85 -9.13
N ALA A 171 -6.50 3.94 -8.53
CA ALA A 171 -5.18 4.47 -8.78
C ALA A 171 -4.05 3.48 -8.42
N ASN A 172 -4.19 2.73 -7.32
CA ASN A 172 -3.22 1.71 -6.94
C ASN A 172 -3.13 0.55 -7.94
N ILE A 173 -4.26 0.14 -8.54
CA ILE A 173 -4.26 -0.86 -9.63
C ILE A 173 -3.52 -0.29 -10.85
N LEU A 174 -3.87 0.92 -11.27
CA LEU A 174 -3.24 1.58 -12.42
C LEU A 174 -1.74 1.80 -12.20
N LEU A 175 -1.31 2.14 -10.96
CA LEU A 175 0.12 2.22 -10.62
C LEU A 175 0.84 0.89 -10.77
N ALA A 176 0.21 -0.22 -10.32
CA ALA A 176 0.77 -1.56 -10.46
C ALA A 176 0.91 -1.97 -11.94
N ASP A 177 -0.05 -1.57 -12.78
CA ASP A 177 -0.04 -1.79 -14.22
C ASP A 177 0.86 -0.79 -14.98
N LYS A 178 1.47 0.16 -14.26
CA LYS A 178 2.33 1.24 -14.80
C LYS A 178 1.60 2.18 -15.75
N ASP A 179 0.29 2.26 -15.67
CA ASP A 179 -0.52 3.22 -16.41
C ASP A 179 -0.59 4.56 -15.65
N TYR A 180 0.53 5.26 -15.63
CA TYR A 180 0.69 6.51 -14.88
C TYR A 180 -0.16 7.64 -15.43
N ASP A 181 -0.42 7.64 -16.75
CA ASP A 181 -1.27 8.67 -17.36
C ASP A 181 -2.71 8.58 -16.87
N SER A 182 -3.26 7.37 -16.78
CA SER A 182 -4.59 7.15 -16.21
C SER A 182 -4.64 7.48 -14.71
N VAL A 183 -3.57 7.22 -13.94
CA VAL A 183 -3.49 7.65 -12.53
C VAL A 183 -3.57 9.17 -12.42
N ILE A 184 -2.79 9.89 -13.24
CA ILE A 184 -2.75 11.36 -13.23
C ILE A 184 -4.15 11.90 -13.57
N ALA A 185 -4.77 11.44 -14.66
CA ALA A 185 -6.10 11.88 -15.06
C ALA A 185 -7.15 11.63 -13.96
N LEU A 186 -7.17 10.41 -13.38
CA LEU A 186 -8.09 10.04 -12.32
C LEU A 186 -7.93 10.91 -11.07
N THR A 187 -6.69 11.20 -10.70
CA THR A 187 -6.39 12.03 -9.53
C THR A 187 -6.64 13.51 -9.79
N ASP A 188 -6.40 14.01 -11.01
CA ASP A 188 -6.73 15.38 -11.41
C ASP A 188 -8.23 15.65 -11.34
N ASP A 189 -9.05 14.71 -11.81
CA ASP A 189 -10.52 14.82 -11.71
C ASP A 189 -10.99 14.95 -10.26
N TYR A 190 -10.42 14.18 -9.34
CA TYR A 190 -10.75 14.28 -7.91
C TYR A 190 -10.22 15.58 -7.28
N LEU A 191 -8.96 15.92 -7.54
CA LEU A 191 -8.30 17.08 -6.96
C LEU A 191 -8.83 18.43 -7.48
N ALA A 192 -9.59 18.42 -8.57
CA ALA A 192 -10.35 19.60 -8.99
C ALA A 192 -11.41 20.01 -7.94
N TYR A 193 -11.86 19.10 -7.09
CA TYR A 193 -12.82 19.35 -6.01
C TYR A 193 -12.17 19.48 -4.64
N ASP A 194 -11.13 18.73 -4.37
CA ASP A 194 -10.38 18.73 -3.10
C ASP A 194 -8.88 18.82 -3.36
N PRO A 195 -8.38 20.03 -3.67
CA PRO A 195 -7.00 20.22 -4.14
C PRO A 195 -5.92 19.85 -3.12
N GLU A 196 -6.24 19.86 -1.82
CA GLU A 196 -5.28 19.59 -0.75
C GLU A 196 -5.51 18.22 -0.09
N ASN A 197 -6.14 17.29 -0.80
CA ASN A 197 -6.43 15.96 -0.24
C ASN A 197 -5.14 15.16 0.04
N PHE A 198 -4.91 14.89 1.33
CA PHE A 198 -3.69 14.20 1.81
C PHE A 198 -3.57 12.73 1.41
N THR A 199 -4.63 12.13 0.87
CA THR A 199 -4.61 10.74 0.36
C THR A 199 -4.33 10.70 -1.14
N VAL A 200 -4.94 11.59 -1.91
CA VAL A 200 -4.89 11.56 -3.38
C VAL A 200 -3.67 12.31 -3.94
N LEU A 201 -3.29 13.45 -3.34
CA LEU A 201 -2.10 14.21 -3.75
C LEU A 201 -0.81 13.36 -3.77
N PRO A 202 -0.48 12.56 -2.74
CA PRO A 202 0.70 11.72 -2.76
C PRO A 202 0.67 10.67 -3.88
N ILE A 203 -0.52 10.15 -4.22
CA ILE A 203 -0.68 9.18 -5.31
C ILE A 203 -0.33 9.83 -6.66
N ARG A 204 -0.80 11.06 -6.90
CA ARG A 204 -0.44 11.83 -8.10
C ARG A 204 1.05 12.14 -8.15
N GLY A 205 1.64 12.58 -7.03
CA GLY A 205 3.07 12.83 -6.91
C GLY A 205 3.90 11.59 -7.22
N LEU A 206 3.48 10.43 -6.72
CA LEU A 206 4.10 9.14 -7.00
C LEU A 206 3.99 8.75 -8.48
N ALA A 207 2.82 8.97 -9.11
CA ALA A 207 2.63 8.69 -10.53
C ALA A 207 3.59 9.51 -11.41
N TYR A 208 3.75 10.81 -11.14
CA TYR A 208 4.74 11.65 -11.81
C TYR A 208 6.18 11.17 -11.59
N TYR A 209 6.51 10.78 -10.35
CA TYR A 209 7.83 10.22 -10.05
C TYR A 209 8.13 8.95 -10.86
N LEU A 210 7.19 8.00 -10.88
CA LEU A 210 7.34 6.74 -11.59
C LEU A 210 7.35 6.92 -13.12
N LYS A 211 6.69 7.95 -13.61
CA LYS A 211 6.73 8.38 -15.02
C LYS A 211 8.02 9.11 -15.38
N SER A 212 8.91 9.38 -14.40
CA SER A 212 10.13 10.17 -14.52
C SER A 212 9.89 11.66 -14.81
N GLU A 213 8.71 12.17 -14.52
CA GLU A 213 8.38 13.60 -14.54
C GLU A 213 8.70 14.22 -13.17
N TYR A 214 10.00 14.30 -12.87
CA TYR A 214 10.50 14.64 -11.53
C TYR A 214 10.18 16.07 -11.11
N ASP A 215 10.12 17.03 -12.04
CA ASP A 215 9.74 18.42 -11.74
C ASP A 215 8.29 18.49 -11.22
N SER A 216 7.37 17.78 -11.86
CA SER A 216 5.96 17.71 -11.43
C SER A 216 5.81 17.00 -10.09
N SER A 217 6.55 15.92 -9.90
CA SER A 217 6.60 15.18 -8.62
C SER A 217 7.13 16.07 -7.50
N TYR A 218 8.24 16.77 -7.72
CA TYR A 218 8.83 17.73 -6.79
C TYR A 218 7.80 18.76 -6.31
N VAL A 219 7.10 19.41 -7.24
CA VAL A 219 6.10 20.45 -6.91
C VAL A 219 5.02 19.92 -5.97
N ILE A 220 4.54 18.70 -6.21
CA ILE A 220 3.49 18.09 -5.39
C ILE A 220 4.01 17.75 -3.99
N PHE A 221 5.16 17.10 -3.89
CA PHE A 221 5.69 16.71 -2.57
C PHE A 221 6.17 17.94 -1.78
N GLN A 222 6.69 18.97 -2.44
CA GLN A 222 6.99 20.25 -1.78
C GLN A 222 5.71 20.91 -1.24
N HIS A 223 4.64 20.91 -2.02
CA HIS A 223 3.35 21.44 -1.56
C HIS A 223 2.81 20.67 -0.34
N LEU A 224 2.94 19.33 -0.33
CA LEU A 224 2.57 18.53 0.83
C LEU A 224 3.42 18.86 2.07
N GLU A 225 4.72 19.12 1.91
CA GLU A 225 5.57 19.60 3.00
C GLU A 225 5.10 20.96 3.52
N ASP A 226 4.77 21.89 2.64
CA ASP A 226 4.26 23.23 2.98
C ASP A 226 2.92 23.15 3.73
N LEU A 227 2.09 22.12 3.48
CA LEU A 227 0.88 21.82 4.21
C LEU A 227 1.13 21.12 5.57
N GLY A 228 2.39 20.88 5.91
CA GLY A 228 2.80 20.33 7.22
C GLY A 228 2.83 18.80 7.27
N VAL A 229 2.79 18.10 6.13
CA VAL A 229 3.03 16.66 6.10
C VAL A 229 4.49 16.37 6.43
N ASP A 230 4.74 15.49 7.39
CA ASP A 230 6.08 15.09 7.81
C ASP A 230 6.10 13.57 8.01
N ASN A 231 6.44 12.83 6.95
CA ASN A 231 6.50 11.38 6.97
C ASN A 231 7.55 10.84 6.00
N TYR A 232 7.89 9.55 6.16
CA TYR A 232 8.88 8.87 5.34
C TYR A 232 8.61 8.98 3.82
N PRO A 233 7.41 8.63 3.29
CA PRO A 233 7.18 8.69 1.85
C PRO A 233 7.36 10.09 1.26
N LEU A 234 6.92 11.13 1.97
CA LEU A 234 7.09 12.50 1.53
C LEU A 234 8.56 12.83 1.32
N HIS A 235 9.38 12.69 2.37
CA HIS A 235 10.80 13.06 2.31
C HIS A 235 11.59 12.17 1.35
N TYR A 236 11.21 10.90 1.22
CA TYR A 236 11.81 9.99 0.27
C TYR A 236 11.58 10.46 -1.18
N TYR A 237 10.32 10.65 -1.58
CA TYR A 237 10.01 11.03 -2.97
C TYR A 237 10.36 12.48 -3.29
N LEU A 238 10.26 13.39 -2.32
CA LEU A 238 10.76 14.76 -2.46
C LEU A 238 12.28 14.76 -2.69
N GLY A 239 13.03 14.04 -1.86
CA GLY A 239 14.47 13.93 -1.98
C GLY A 239 14.91 13.27 -3.28
N GLN A 240 14.24 12.20 -3.70
CA GLN A 240 14.51 11.54 -4.99
C GLN A 240 14.21 12.47 -6.17
N SER A 241 13.09 13.17 -6.16
CA SER A 241 12.71 14.12 -7.22
C SER A 241 13.72 15.26 -7.33
N LEU A 242 14.13 15.84 -6.19
CA LEU A 242 15.18 16.86 -6.13
C LEU A 242 16.52 16.36 -6.65
N TRP A 243 16.87 15.11 -6.38
CA TRP A 243 18.09 14.52 -6.90
C TRP A 243 18.06 14.43 -8.43
N HIS A 244 16.99 13.91 -8.99
CA HIS A 244 16.82 13.80 -10.44
C HIS A 244 16.72 15.15 -11.16
N THR A 245 16.33 16.22 -10.46
CA THR A 245 16.34 17.60 -10.98
C THR A 245 17.65 18.35 -10.69
N ASN A 246 18.70 17.64 -10.22
CA ASN A 246 20.03 18.16 -9.90
C ASN A 246 20.08 19.18 -8.74
N VAL A 247 19.08 19.20 -7.86
CA VAL A 247 19.05 20.02 -6.65
C VAL A 247 19.63 19.23 -5.47
N THR A 248 20.90 18.79 -5.61
CA THR A 248 21.54 17.77 -4.77
C THR A 248 21.61 18.12 -3.28
N TYR A 249 21.79 19.42 -2.90
CA TYR A 249 21.82 19.82 -1.48
C TYR A 249 20.48 19.66 -0.79
N ALA A 250 19.39 20.01 -1.46
CA ALA A 250 18.05 19.81 -0.92
C ALA A 250 17.70 18.31 -0.91
N ALA A 251 18.09 17.59 -1.96
CA ALA A 251 17.93 16.13 -2.02
C ALA A 251 18.60 15.43 -0.84
N GLU A 252 19.86 15.75 -0.53
CA GLU A 252 20.58 15.21 0.63
C GLU A 252 19.80 15.45 1.93
N ARG A 253 19.32 16.67 2.13
CA ARG A 253 18.57 17.05 3.33
C ARG A 253 17.29 16.23 3.47
N GLU A 254 16.49 16.12 2.41
CA GLU A 254 15.22 15.41 2.47
C GLU A 254 15.41 13.89 2.63
N LEU A 255 16.37 13.30 1.92
CA LEU A 255 16.69 11.87 2.10
C LEU A 255 17.21 11.58 3.52
N GLN A 256 17.96 12.48 4.15
CA GLN A 256 18.36 12.32 5.54
C GLN A 256 17.19 12.47 6.52
N ARG A 257 16.19 13.31 6.24
CA ARG A 257 14.93 13.38 7.00
C ARG A 257 14.15 12.06 6.89
N ALA A 258 14.02 11.52 5.68
CA ALA A 258 13.44 10.19 5.49
C ALA A 258 14.17 9.13 6.32
N TRP A 259 15.52 9.15 6.32
CA TRP A 259 16.33 8.23 7.11
C TRP A 259 16.15 8.38 8.63
N ALA A 260 15.92 9.60 9.10
CA ALA A 260 15.66 9.85 10.52
C ALA A 260 14.31 9.27 10.98
N ILE A 261 13.33 9.17 10.06
CA ILE A 261 12.01 8.58 10.32
C ILE A 261 12.09 7.05 10.25
N ASP A 262 12.69 6.52 9.17
CA ASP A 262 12.88 5.08 8.99
C ASP A 262 14.24 4.80 8.37
N SER A 263 15.10 4.13 9.15
CA SER A 263 16.46 3.76 8.75
C SER A 263 16.58 2.31 8.26
N SER A 264 15.48 1.66 7.92
CA SER A 264 15.47 0.24 7.50
C SER A 264 15.56 0.04 5.98
N ASP A 265 15.54 1.11 5.17
CA ASP A 265 15.59 1.02 3.71
C ASP A 265 17.01 1.11 3.16
N ALA A 266 17.51 0.00 2.64
CA ALA A 266 18.80 -0.08 1.98
C ALA A 266 18.92 0.83 0.74
N ASN A 267 17.82 1.02 -0.03
CA ASN A 267 17.82 1.91 -1.19
C ASN A 267 17.99 3.36 -0.76
N LEU A 268 17.37 3.76 0.35
CA LEU A 268 17.54 5.11 0.90
C LEU A 268 18.98 5.34 1.36
N ALA A 269 19.59 4.38 2.07
CA ALA A 269 21.01 4.49 2.46
C ALA A 269 21.91 4.64 1.23
N TRP A 270 21.69 3.82 0.20
CA TRP A 270 22.39 3.93 -1.07
C TRP A 270 22.18 5.30 -1.74
N ALA A 271 20.93 5.80 -1.80
CA ALA A 271 20.61 7.08 -2.42
C ALA A 271 21.34 8.25 -1.73
N ILE A 272 21.38 8.25 -0.38
CA ILE A 272 22.15 9.27 0.38
C ILE A 272 23.64 9.19 0.02
N GLY A 273 24.20 7.98 -0.05
CA GLY A 273 25.59 7.79 -0.46
C GLY A 273 25.85 8.28 -1.88
N ALA A 274 24.96 8.00 -2.83
CA ALA A 274 25.08 8.42 -4.21
C ALA A 274 24.99 9.94 -4.36
N VAL A 275 24.01 10.60 -3.72
CA VAL A 275 23.90 12.07 -3.73
C VAL A 275 25.15 12.73 -3.14
N LYS A 276 25.66 12.22 -2.02
CA LYS A 276 26.92 12.71 -1.43
C LYS A 276 28.12 12.55 -2.34
N SER A 277 28.18 11.45 -3.11
CA SER A 277 29.24 11.21 -4.11
C SER A 277 29.20 12.24 -5.23
N GLU A 278 28.02 12.56 -5.76
CA GLU A 278 27.83 13.58 -6.79
C GLU A 278 28.19 15.01 -6.30
N MET A 279 28.04 15.25 -5.00
CA MET A 279 28.45 16.51 -4.36
C MET A 279 29.98 16.56 -4.08
N TYR A 280 30.76 15.63 -4.57
CA TYR A 280 32.20 15.51 -4.31
C TYR A 280 32.56 15.52 -2.82
N ARG A 281 31.70 14.93 -1.97
CA ARG A 281 31.96 14.77 -0.53
C ARG A 281 33.12 13.79 -0.32
N PRO A 282 33.95 13.95 0.75
CA PRO A 282 35.03 13.04 1.05
C PRO A 282 34.54 11.60 1.16
N PHE A 283 34.99 10.76 0.22
CA PHE A 283 34.46 9.41 0.02
C PHE A 283 34.52 8.56 1.28
N GLU A 284 35.71 8.40 1.87
CA GLU A 284 35.91 7.55 3.07
C GLU A 284 35.08 8.02 4.30
N LYS A 285 34.89 9.34 4.44
CA LYS A 285 34.24 9.90 5.62
C LYS A 285 32.74 10.08 5.47
N GLN A 286 32.25 10.41 4.28
CA GLN A 286 30.88 10.85 4.09
C GLN A 286 30.05 10.00 3.12
N VAL A 287 30.69 9.31 2.17
CA VAL A 287 30.01 8.47 1.18
C VAL A 287 30.04 7.01 1.60
N LYS A 288 31.24 6.46 1.80
CA LYS A 288 31.45 5.05 2.13
C LYS A 288 30.59 4.53 3.29
N PRO A 289 30.44 5.24 4.44
CA PRO A 289 29.62 4.75 5.53
C PRO A 289 28.14 4.52 5.17
N TRP A 290 27.62 5.24 4.18
CA TRP A 290 26.25 5.04 3.69
C TRP A 290 26.16 3.84 2.75
N LEU A 291 27.18 3.63 1.93
CA LEU A 291 27.26 2.45 1.07
C LEU A 291 27.46 1.16 1.90
N ASP A 292 28.26 1.23 2.97
CA ASP A 292 28.42 0.13 3.94
C ASP A 292 27.06 -0.22 4.58
N LYS A 293 26.32 0.78 5.08
CA LYS A 293 24.97 0.57 5.63
C LYS A 293 24.04 -0.09 4.61
N ALA A 294 24.01 0.42 3.37
CA ALA A 294 23.21 -0.18 2.32
C ALA A 294 23.60 -1.63 2.07
N SER A 295 24.89 -1.93 2.03
CA SER A 295 25.43 -3.29 1.83
C SER A 295 25.05 -4.24 2.95
N ASP A 296 25.13 -3.81 4.21
CA ASP A 296 24.84 -4.62 5.38
C ASP A 296 23.36 -4.97 5.51
N MET A 297 22.47 -4.14 4.94
CA MET A 297 21.01 -4.29 5.01
C MET A 297 20.44 -5.21 3.92
N ILE A 298 21.25 -5.61 2.93
CA ILE A 298 20.73 -6.30 1.74
C ILE A 298 20.56 -7.79 1.98
N ARG A 299 19.39 -8.29 1.58
CA ARG A 299 19.22 -9.66 1.11
C ARG A 299 19.70 -9.70 -0.36
N PRO A 300 20.33 -10.80 -0.83
CA PRO A 300 21.02 -10.82 -2.13
C PRO A 300 20.07 -10.53 -3.31
N ASP A 301 20.01 -9.26 -3.70
CA ASP A 301 19.49 -8.80 -4.99
C ASP A 301 20.68 -8.40 -5.85
N SER A 302 20.93 -9.17 -6.92
CA SER A 302 22.09 -9.00 -7.79
C SER A 302 22.16 -7.61 -8.44
N ALA A 303 21.02 -7.04 -8.83
CA ALA A 303 20.98 -5.73 -9.49
C ALA A 303 21.34 -4.60 -8.51
N PHE A 304 20.88 -4.69 -7.27
CA PHE A 304 21.19 -3.69 -6.26
C PHE A 304 22.63 -3.79 -5.76
N VAL A 305 23.14 -5.01 -5.56
CA VAL A 305 24.56 -5.24 -5.23
C VAL A 305 25.46 -4.65 -6.32
N SER A 306 25.10 -4.83 -7.60
CA SER A 306 25.83 -4.19 -8.71
C SER A 306 25.89 -2.67 -8.57
N ARG A 307 24.77 -2.00 -8.25
CA ARG A 307 24.75 -0.54 -8.07
C ARG A 307 25.63 -0.05 -6.90
N ILE A 308 25.66 -0.81 -5.81
CA ILE A 308 26.55 -0.50 -4.68
C ILE A 308 28.00 -0.59 -5.11
N HIS A 309 28.41 -1.70 -5.76
CA HIS A 309 29.77 -1.85 -6.25
C HIS A 309 30.14 -0.78 -7.30
N GLN A 310 29.20 -0.33 -8.10
CA GLN A 310 29.37 0.80 -9.02
C GLN A 310 29.78 2.08 -8.26
N GLN A 311 29.08 2.41 -7.17
CA GLN A 311 29.37 3.61 -6.37
C GLN A 311 30.72 3.49 -5.64
N TYR A 312 31.05 2.32 -5.10
CA TYR A 312 32.39 2.08 -4.54
C TYR A 312 33.48 2.30 -5.61
N GLY A 313 33.30 1.69 -6.80
CA GLY A 313 34.22 1.83 -7.91
C GLY A 313 34.42 3.29 -8.31
N THR A 314 33.32 4.08 -8.39
CA THR A 314 33.36 5.51 -8.72
C THR A 314 34.11 6.31 -7.63
N GLY A 315 33.84 6.03 -6.37
CA GLY A 315 34.51 6.69 -5.25
C GLY A 315 36.01 6.43 -5.22
N TYR A 316 36.44 5.17 -5.38
CA TYR A 316 37.84 4.81 -5.41
C TYR A 316 38.55 5.36 -6.67
N TYR A 317 37.87 5.37 -7.82
CA TYR A 317 38.37 6.01 -9.03
C TYR A 317 38.66 7.51 -8.83
N GLY A 318 37.73 8.24 -8.19
CA GLY A 318 37.91 9.67 -7.86
C GLY A 318 39.07 9.96 -6.90
N MET A 319 39.48 8.96 -6.12
CA MET A 319 40.64 9.02 -5.23
C MET A 319 41.94 8.50 -5.90
N GLU A 320 41.89 8.18 -7.17
CA GLU A 320 43.00 7.55 -7.93
C GLU A 320 43.47 6.20 -7.35
N ARG A 321 42.65 5.54 -6.53
CA ARG A 321 42.87 4.19 -6.01
C ARG A 321 42.37 3.16 -7.05
N PHE A 322 43.13 3.05 -8.14
CA PHE A 322 42.66 2.33 -9.31
C PHE A 322 42.51 0.82 -9.10
N ASP A 323 43.32 0.19 -8.25
CA ASP A 323 43.21 -1.26 -8.00
C ASP A 323 41.89 -1.58 -7.27
N GLU A 324 41.48 -0.78 -6.28
CA GLU A 324 40.21 -0.94 -5.59
C GLU A 324 39.03 -0.58 -6.52
N ALA A 325 39.18 0.45 -7.33
CA ALA A 325 38.16 0.80 -8.33
C ALA A 325 37.90 -0.37 -9.30
N ILE A 326 38.97 -0.99 -9.82
CA ILE A 326 38.90 -2.15 -10.71
C ILE A 326 38.18 -3.31 -10.02
N ALA A 327 38.57 -3.65 -8.79
CA ALA A 327 37.94 -4.75 -8.06
C ALA A 327 36.42 -4.53 -7.92
N HIS A 328 35.98 -3.32 -7.54
CA HIS A 328 34.59 -3.03 -7.41
C HIS A 328 33.83 -2.96 -8.76
N TYR A 329 34.41 -2.43 -9.82
CA TYR A 329 33.78 -2.48 -11.15
C TYR A 329 33.68 -3.90 -11.71
N GLN A 330 34.63 -4.79 -11.40
CA GLN A 330 34.56 -6.21 -11.75
C GLN A 330 33.36 -6.88 -11.03
N GLU A 331 33.22 -6.65 -9.75
CA GLU A 331 32.05 -7.14 -9.00
C GLU A 331 30.72 -6.55 -9.53
N ALA A 332 30.68 -5.25 -9.83
CA ALA A 332 29.51 -4.63 -10.43
C ALA A 332 29.10 -5.32 -11.74
N TYR A 333 30.05 -5.61 -12.60
CA TYR A 333 29.82 -6.31 -13.85
C TYR A 333 29.42 -7.78 -13.63
N ARG A 334 30.04 -8.45 -12.65
CA ARG A 334 29.70 -9.84 -12.29
C ARG A 334 28.24 -9.98 -11.85
N TYR A 335 27.75 -9.05 -11.05
CA TYR A 335 26.35 -9.04 -10.60
C TYR A 335 25.38 -8.54 -11.65
N ASN A 336 25.81 -7.66 -12.56
CA ASN A 336 25.02 -7.17 -13.68
C ASN A 336 25.82 -7.09 -14.98
N PRO A 337 25.85 -8.16 -15.77
CA PRO A 337 26.57 -8.17 -17.05
C PRO A 337 26.06 -7.19 -18.11
N SER A 338 24.85 -6.62 -17.94
CA SER A 338 24.36 -5.56 -18.83
C SER A 338 25.02 -4.20 -18.58
N PHE A 339 25.70 -4.03 -17.44
CA PHE A 339 26.48 -2.84 -17.13
C PHE A 339 27.85 -2.87 -17.84
N ILE A 340 27.82 -2.87 -19.16
CA ILE A 340 29.05 -2.96 -20.00
C ILE A 340 30.01 -1.78 -19.81
N GLN A 341 29.54 -0.61 -19.34
CA GLN A 341 30.37 0.55 -19.05
C GLN A 341 31.46 0.26 -18.00
N ALA A 342 31.22 -0.70 -17.10
CA ALA A 342 32.24 -1.15 -16.17
C ALA A 342 33.53 -1.59 -16.89
N LEU A 343 33.40 -2.29 -18.01
CA LEU A 343 34.56 -2.77 -18.77
C LEU A 343 35.43 -1.62 -19.30
N SER A 344 34.81 -0.57 -19.86
CA SER A 344 35.53 0.62 -20.34
C SER A 344 36.20 1.39 -19.21
N THR A 345 35.56 1.46 -18.05
CA THR A 345 36.13 2.15 -16.87
C THR A 345 37.30 1.34 -16.28
N ILE A 346 37.17 0.04 -16.20
CA ILE A 346 38.27 -0.85 -15.80
C ILE A 346 39.48 -0.67 -16.76
N ALA A 347 39.22 -0.66 -18.08
CA ALA A 347 40.24 -0.42 -19.06
C ALA A 347 40.97 0.91 -18.83
N TYR A 348 40.20 1.98 -18.60
CA TYR A 348 40.75 3.29 -18.31
C TYR A 348 41.56 3.33 -17.01
N CYS A 349 41.14 2.63 -15.95
CA CYS A 349 41.93 2.49 -14.73
C CYS A 349 43.27 1.83 -14.97
N TYR A 350 43.32 0.77 -15.80
CA TYR A 350 44.59 0.13 -16.21
C TYR A 350 45.46 1.05 -17.07
N GLU A 351 44.83 1.82 -17.98
CA GLU A 351 45.54 2.82 -18.80
C GLU A 351 46.22 3.88 -17.92
N ARG A 352 45.48 4.42 -16.90
CA ARG A 352 46.05 5.38 -15.94
C ARG A 352 47.20 4.81 -15.11
N GLN A 353 47.22 3.50 -14.88
CA GLN A 353 48.31 2.79 -14.21
C GLN A 353 49.47 2.40 -15.20
N LYS A 354 49.35 2.78 -16.47
CA LYS A 354 50.27 2.35 -17.54
C LYS A 354 50.35 0.81 -17.72
N LYS A 355 49.32 0.10 -17.26
CA LYS A 355 49.18 -1.35 -17.46
C LYS A 355 48.50 -1.60 -18.81
N TYR A 356 49.18 -1.24 -19.88
CA TYR A 356 48.63 -1.12 -21.25
C TYR A 356 48.06 -2.43 -21.80
N ARG A 357 48.67 -3.58 -21.52
CA ARG A 357 48.18 -4.89 -22.02
C ARG A 357 46.81 -5.21 -21.40
N GLN A 358 46.64 -4.97 -20.09
CA GLN A 358 45.34 -5.17 -19.42
C GLN A 358 44.29 -4.15 -19.92
N ALA A 359 44.70 -2.91 -20.14
CA ALA A 359 43.79 -1.89 -20.68
C ALA A 359 43.23 -2.30 -22.05
N LEU A 360 44.12 -2.79 -22.97
CA LEU A 360 43.69 -3.28 -24.28
C LEU A 360 42.68 -4.41 -24.17
N GLU A 361 42.93 -5.41 -23.30
CA GLU A 361 42.05 -6.56 -23.13
C GLU A 361 40.61 -6.11 -22.73
N TYR A 362 40.50 -5.17 -21.79
CA TYR A 362 39.20 -4.69 -21.33
C TYR A 362 38.51 -3.74 -22.31
N TYR A 363 39.24 -2.88 -23.04
CA TYR A 363 38.67 -2.10 -24.13
C TYR A 363 38.15 -2.99 -25.27
N GLU A 364 38.87 -4.03 -25.64
CA GLU A 364 38.39 -4.98 -26.65
C GLU A 364 37.16 -5.76 -26.20
N LYS A 365 37.07 -6.16 -24.92
CA LYS A 365 35.86 -6.75 -24.34
C LYS A 365 34.68 -5.78 -24.43
N TYR A 366 34.91 -4.52 -24.11
CA TYR A 366 33.87 -3.48 -24.18
C TYR A 366 33.38 -3.29 -25.63
N LEU A 367 34.29 -3.16 -26.60
CA LEU A 367 33.94 -2.94 -28.00
C LEU A 367 33.10 -4.07 -28.60
N LYS A 368 33.28 -5.33 -28.13
CA LYS A 368 32.45 -6.46 -28.56
C LYS A 368 30.99 -6.35 -28.16
N LEU A 369 30.69 -5.61 -27.09
CA LEU A 369 29.35 -5.47 -26.50
C LEU A 369 28.74 -4.09 -26.78
N ALA A 370 29.57 -3.09 -27.01
CA ALA A 370 29.12 -1.71 -27.19
C ALA A 370 28.59 -1.47 -28.61
N ARG A 371 27.59 -0.59 -28.70
CA ARG A 371 27.02 -0.19 -30.00
C ARG A 371 28.02 0.60 -30.80
N PRO A 372 28.38 0.16 -32.02
CA PRO A 372 29.26 0.90 -32.93
C PRO A 372 28.77 2.34 -33.14
N GLY A 373 29.69 3.30 -33.16
CA GLY A 373 29.38 4.73 -33.35
C GLY A 373 28.85 5.42 -32.12
N SER A 374 28.67 4.75 -30.97
CA SER A 374 28.37 5.41 -29.69
C SER A 374 29.62 6.15 -29.19
N ARG A 375 29.39 7.22 -28.38
CA ARG A 375 30.48 8.01 -27.78
C ARG A 375 31.50 7.15 -27.01
N GLY A 376 31.01 6.14 -26.26
CA GLY A 376 31.87 5.24 -25.51
C GLY A 376 32.68 4.30 -26.44
N TYR A 377 32.06 3.87 -27.54
CA TYR A 377 32.74 3.03 -28.55
C TYR A 377 33.91 3.80 -29.22
N GLU A 378 33.66 5.03 -29.67
CA GLU A 378 34.69 5.89 -30.27
C GLU A 378 35.80 6.24 -29.28
N PHE A 379 35.48 6.48 -28.02
CA PHE A 379 36.45 6.70 -26.96
C PHE A 379 37.36 5.46 -26.80
N ALA A 380 36.82 4.26 -26.69
CA ALA A 380 37.57 3.04 -26.51
C ALA A 380 38.49 2.78 -27.73
N GLN A 381 38.00 3.05 -28.96
CA GLN A 381 38.86 2.91 -30.15
C GLN A 381 40.07 3.86 -30.11
N LYS A 382 39.87 5.12 -29.78
CA LYS A 382 40.94 6.12 -29.65
C LYS A 382 41.95 5.72 -28.56
N SER A 383 41.47 5.24 -27.42
CA SER A 383 42.34 4.77 -26.35
C SER A 383 43.18 3.55 -26.79
N ILE A 384 42.60 2.62 -27.55
CA ILE A 384 43.34 1.47 -28.10
C ILE A 384 44.44 1.94 -29.06
N GLU A 385 44.15 2.89 -29.95
CA GLU A 385 45.14 3.45 -30.87
C GLU A 385 46.27 4.14 -30.12
N TYR A 386 45.95 4.94 -29.11
CA TYR A 386 46.96 5.58 -28.26
C TYR A 386 47.85 4.55 -27.57
N ILE A 387 47.26 3.55 -26.91
CA ILE A 387 48.00 2.51 -26.19
C ILE A 387 48.91 1.70 -27.11
N LYS A 388 48.45 1.37 -28.32
CA LYS A 388 49.28 0.69 -29.31
C LYS A 388 50.51 1.52 -29.74
N GLY A 389 50.32 2.86 -29.83
CA GLY A 389 51.41 3.77 -30.07
C GLY A 389 52.45 3.77 -28.93
N GLU A 390 51.99 3.81 -27.68
CA GLU A 390 52.85 3.79 -26.49
C GLU A 390 53.65 2.46 -26.42
N LEU A 391 53.02 1.33 -26.64
CA LEU A 391 53.65 0.01 -26.62
C LEU A 391 54.71 -0.12 -27.73
N PHE A 392 54.45 0.44 -28.91
CA PHE A 392 55.43 0.45 -30.00
C PHE A 392 56.66 1.33 -29.71
N MET A 393 56.51 2.34 -28.87
CA MET A 393 57.62 3.22 -28.46
C MET A 393 58.45 2.63 -27.31
N GLU A 394 57.91 1.63 -26.58
CA GLU A 394 58.60 0.90 -25.51
C GLU A 394 59.40 -0.31 -26.00
N GLU A 395 59.14 -0.82 -27.25
CA GLU A 395 59.91 -1.87 -27.94
C GLU A 395 61.09 -1.29 -28.74
#